data_2713e9e39cb0580c77de9069bea34deb
#
_entry.id   2713e9e39cb0580c77de9069bea34deb
#
_cell.length_a   1.000
_cell.length_b   1.000
_cell.length_c   1.000
_cell.angle_alpha   90.00
_cell.angle_beta   90.00
_cell.angle_gamma   90.00
#
_symmetry.space_group_name_H-M   'P 1'
#
loop_
_entity.id
_entity.type
_entity.pdbx_description
1 polymer ?
#
loop_
_entity_poly.entity_id
_entity_poly.type
_entity_poly.pdbx_seq_one_letter_code
_entity_poly.pdbx_strand_id
1 'polypeptide(L)'
;EVADEVIDDLDKLSRYLGRNPEGRGSIEAHALLPLDLWTLFPSTEMEELKEWSREIMQSGGLIPLADVIEKLEGQRSTKIGKRQLTGAADALARLGFGLAPDPRFALRSPKPEEPVVLFDLGEQVEKLEDVSASYQTALMELALASFVAHADGRIAEAERTALETHGASVE
;
A
#
# COMPACT_ATOMS: atom_id res chain seq x y z
N GLU A 1 19.80 -23.10 -2.30
CA GLU A 1 18.70 -22.22 -2.78
C GLU A 1 18.16 -21.37 -1.64
N VAL A 2 17.53 -21.93 -0.60
CA VAL A 2 17.00 -21.15 0.54
C VAL A 2 18.11 -20.43 1.34
N ALA A 3 19.25 -21.10 1.53
CA ALA A 3 20.40 -20.52 2.23
C ALA A 3 21.03 -19.35 1.45
N ASP A 4 21.04 -19.39 0.15
CA ASP A 4 21.60 -18.34 -0.70
C ASP A 4 20.72 -17.09 -0.69
N GLU A 5 19.40 -17.26 -0.65
CA GLU A 5 18.42 -16.15 -0.55
C GLU A 5 18.53 -15.42 0.79
N VAL A 6 18.62 -16.16 1.90
CA VAL A 6 18.82 -15.60 3.24
C VAL A 6 20.16 -14.85 3.35
N ILE A 7 21.22 -15.35 2.74
CA ILE A 7 22.53 -14.70 2.71
C ILE A 7 22.42 -13.36 1.93
N ASP A 8 21.76 -13.35 0.80
CA ASP A 8 21.58 -12.14 -0.02
C ASP A 8 20.78 -11.05 0.71
N ASP A 9 19.76 -11.42 1.47
CA ASP A 9 18.96 -10.48 2.24
C ASP A 9 19.71 -9.95 3.47
N LEU A 10 20.46 -10.79 4.15
CA LEU A 10 21.36 -10.37 5.23
C LEU A 10 22.49 -9.45 4.74
N ASP A 11 22.96 -9.67 3.52
CA ASP A 11 23.93 -8.79 2.85
C ASP A 11 23.33 -7.40 2.52
N LYS A 12 22.06 -7.35 2.12
CA LYS A 12 21.33 -6.11 1.89
C LYS A 12 21.17 -5.32 3.20
N LEU A 13 20.76 -6.00 4.26
CA LEU A 13 20.64 -5.41 5.60
C LEU A 13 22.01 -4.90 6.11
N SER A 14 23.07 -5.70 5.96
CA SER A 14 24.43 -5.32 6.38
C SER A 14 24.92 -4.07 5.65
N ARG A 15 24.68 -3.99 4.33
CA ARG A 15 25.01 -2.79 3.53
C ARG A 15 24.17 -1.57 3.90
N TYR A 16 22.89 -1.78 4.24
CA TYR A 16 22.03 -0.69 4.71
C TYR A 16 22.53 -0.15 6.06
N LEU A 17 22.76 -1.01 7.05
CA LEU A 17 23.25 -0.62 8.37
C LEU A 17 24.66 -0.03 8.33
N GLY A 18 25.50 -0.47 7.40
CA GLY A 18 26.83 0.12 7.19
C GLY A 18 26.76 1.58 6.70
N ARG A 19 25.68 1.95 6.00
CA ARG A 19 25.44 3.34 5.55
C ARG A 19 24.62 4.16 6.54
N ASN A 20 23.78 3.49 7.33
CA ASN A 20 22.84 4.08 8.28
C ASN A 20 22.96 3.38 9.64
N PRO A 21 24.00 3.67 10.46
CA PRO A 21 24.22 2.99 11.73
C PRO A 21 23.06 3.17 12.73
N GLU A 22 22.38 4.32 12.66
CA GLU A 22 21.22 4.67 13.50
C GLU A 22 19.94 3.96 13.04
N GLY A 23 19.94 3.36 11.84
CA GLY A 23 18.77 2.68 11.26
C GLY A 23 18.50 1.29 11.83
N ARG A 24 19.22 0.86 12.86
CA ARG A 24 18.98 -0.42 13.50
C ARG A 24 17.64 -0.42 14.23
N GLY A 25 16.71 -1.24 13.76
CA GLY A 25 15.32 -1.30 14.29
C GLY A 25 14.32 -0.44 13.51
N SER A 26 14.76 0.33 12.52
CA SER A 26 13.86 1.07 11.64
C SER A 26 13.00 0.13 10.77
N ILE A 27 11.89 0.66 10.26
CA ILE A 27 10.98 -0.07 9.36
C ILE A 27 11.74 -0.54 8.11
N GLU A 28 12.62 0.31 7.56
CA GLU A 28 13.42 -0.02 6.38
C GLU A 28 14.41 -1.14 6.62
N ALA A 29 15.11 -1.11 7.76
CA ALA A 29 16.04 -2.17 8.16
C ALA A 29 15.30 -3.50 8.36
N HIS A 30 14.14 -3.43 9.02
CA HIS A 30 13.31 -4.60 9.31
C HIS A 30 12.71 -5.21 8.03
N ALA A 31 12.31 -4.36 7.07
CA ALA A 31 11.82 -4.79 5.78
C ALA A 31 12.86 -5.55 4.93
N LEU A 32 14.14 -5.43 5.26
CA LEU A 32 15.23 -6.18 4.61
C LEU A 32 15.47 -7.57 5.25
N LEU A 33 14.88 -7.85 6.41
CA LEU A 33 14.96 -9.15 7.06
C LEU A 33 13.94 -10.12 6.46
N PRO A 34 14.30 -11.41 6.25
CA PRO A 34 13.32 -12.46 6.00
C PRO A 34 12.27 -12.52 7.13
N LEU A 35 11.01 -12.82 6.79
CA LEU A 35 9.91 -12.88 7.76
C LEU A 35 10.18 -13.84 8.92
N ASP A 36 10.81 -14.95 8.64
CA ASP A 36 11.19 -15.97 9.65
C ASP A 36 12.10 -15.42 10.74
N LEU A 37 12.86 -14.38 10.44
CA LEU A 37 13.79 -13.74 11.39
C LEU A 37 13.14 -12.61 12.20
N TRP A 38 11.94 -12.15 11.83
CA TRP A 38 11.29 -11.04 12.52
C TRP A 38 11.01 -11.30 13.99
N THR A 39 10.69 -12.53 14.36
CA THR A 39 10.49 -12.94 15.76
C THR A 39 11.76 -12.85 16.60
N LEU A 40 12.93 -12.97 15.96
CA LEU A 40 14.23 -12.90 16.63
C LEU A 40 14.73 -11.46 16.78
N PHE A 41 14.22 -10.55 15.96
CA PHE A 41 14.60 -9.14 15.93
C PHE A 41 13.37 -8.24 16.07
N PRO A 42 12.76 -8.16 17.26
CA PRO A 42 11.58 -7.33 17.47
C PRO A 42 11.91 -5.85 17.21
N SER A 43 11.00 -5.13 16.57
CA SER A 43 11.09 -3.69 16.32
C SER A 43 9.86 -3.00 16.89
N THR A 44 10.09 -2.01 17.76
CA THR A 44 9.02 -1.19 18.32
C THR A 44 8.28 -0.41 17.21
N GLU A 45 9.01 0.10 16.22
CA GLU A 45 8.43 0.84 15.08
C GLU A 45 7.49 -0.04 14.25
N MET A 46 7.83 -1.32 14.08
CA MET A 46 6.98 -2.27 13.37
C MET A 46 5.70 -2.60 14.15
N GLU A 47 5.79 -2.75 15.46
CA GLU A 47 4.59 -2.96 16.29
C GLU A 47 3.69 -1.72 16.32
N GLU A 48 4.27 -0.53 16.41
CA GLU A 48 3.53 0.74 16.29
C GLU A 48 2.86 0.89 14.91
N LEU A 49 3.51 0.45 13.84
CA LEU A 49 2.93 0.47 12.50
C LEU A 49 1.77 -0.53 12.38
N LYS A 50 1.89 -1.72 12.96
CA LYS A 50 0.80 -2.71 13.01
C LYS A 50 -0.40 -2.17 13.77
N GLU A 51 -0.19 -1.57 14.93
CA GLU A 51 -1.27 -1.02 15.75
C GLU A 51 -1.97 0.13 15.03
N TRP A 52 -1.21 1.06 14.49
CA TRP A 52 -1.74 2.14 13.66
C TRP A 52 -2.56 1.62 12.47
N SER A 53 -2.07 0.58 11.77
CA SER A 53 -2.80 -0.02 10.65
C SER A 53 -4.13 -0.64 11.10
N ARG A 54 -4.15 -1.30 12.27
CA ARG A 54 -5.39 -1.85 12.86
C ARG A 54 -6.39 -0.76 13.24
N GLU A 55 -5.93 0.35 13.82
CA GLU A 55 -6.77 1.50 14.17
C GLU A 55 -7.44 2.10 12.92
N ILE A 56 -6.67 2.26 11.83
CA ILE A 56 -7.20 2.73 10.56
C ILE A 56 -8.27 1.77 10.02
N MET A 57 -8.03 0.47 10.04
CA MET A 57 -9.01 -0.53 9.60
C MET A 57 -10.28 -0.53 10.44
N GLN A 58 -10.17 -0.37 11.75
CA GLN A 58 -11.33 -0.24 12.66
C GLN A 58 -12.16 1.02 12.36
N SER A 59 -11.52 2.07 11.84
CA SER A 59 -12.16 3.31 11.42
C SER A 59 -12.71 3.27 9.98
N GLY A 60 -12.71 2.08 9.34
CA GLY A 60 -13.21 1.89 7.97
C GLY A 60 -12.13 1.72 6.91
N GLY A 61 -10.86 1.74 7.27
CA GLY A 61 -9.72 1.46 6.39
C GLY A 61 -9.35 2.58 5.43
N LEU A 62 -10.11 3.67 5.36
CA LEU A 62 -9.92 4.74 4.39
C LEU A 62 -8.95 5.80 4.94
N ILE A 63 -7.88 6.07 4.20
CA ILE A 63 -6.84 7.02 4.61
C ILE A 63 -6.22 7.70 3.38
N PRO A 64 -5.81 9.00 3.45
CA PRO A 64 -5.02 9.62 2.39
C PRO A 64 -3.69 8.89 2.16
N LEU A 65 -3.31 8.70 0.91
CA LEU A 65 -2.04 8.05 0.58
C LEU A 65 -0.83 8.76 1.19
N ALA A 66 -0.85 10.09 1.23
CA ALA A 66 0.23 10.87 1.84
C ALA A 66 0.47 10.52 3.31
N ASP A 67 -0.60 10.20 4.06
CA ASP A 67 -0.50 9.85 5.48
C ASP A 67 0.10 8.46 5.67
N VAL A 68 -0.19 7.52 4.74
CA VAL A 68 0.45 6.19 4.71
C VAL A 68 1.96 6.32 4.47
N ILE A 69 2.36 7.12 3.49
CA ILE A 69 3.78 7.34 3.17
C ILE A 69 4.48 8.06 4.32
N GLU A 70 3.85 9.07 4.91
CA GLU A 70 4.40 9.78 6.07
C GLU A 70 4.63 8.85 7.27
N LYS A 71 3.69 7.92 7.51
CA LYS A 71 3.84 6.94 8.60
C LYS A 71 4.99 5.96 8.35
N LEU A 72 5.20 5.56 7.09
CA LEU A 72 6.26 4.60 6.71
C LEU A 72 7.65 5.23 6.62
N GLU A 73 7.75 6.46 6.12
CA GLU A 73 9.03 7.11 5.82
C GLU A 73 9.39 8.24 6.80
N GLY A 74 8.48 8.58 7.71
CA GLY A 74 8.65 9.69 8.66
C GLY A 74 8.60 11.07 8.01
N GLN A 75 8.31 11.16 6.71
CA GLN A 75 8.25 12.41 5.96
C GLN A 75 7.03 12.47 5.04
N ARG A 76 6.34 13.62 5.06
CA ARG A 76 5.22 13.87 4.16
C ARG A 76 5.71 14.25 2.77
N SER A 77 5.42 13.41 1.79
CA SER A 77 5.79 13.64 0.40
C SER A 77 4.67 14.32 -0.36
N THR A 78 4.99 15.41 -1.05
CA THR A 78 4.06 16.13 -1.94
C THR A 78 3.93 15.48 -3.31
N LYS A 79 4.88 14.61 -3.67
CA LYS A 79 4.87 13.81 -4.89
C LYS A 79 5.27 12.39 -4.55
N ILE A 80 4.40 11.45 -4.82
CA ILE A 80 4.63 10.03 -4.56
C ILE A 80 4.88 9.33 -5.88
N GLY A 81 6.10 8.81 -6.05
CA GLY A 81 6.48 8.05 -7.23
C GLY A 81 6.01 6.59 -7.16
N LYS A 82 5.89 5.93 -8.32
CA LYS A 82 5.47 4.52 -8.40
C LYS A 82 6.35 3.61 -7.53
N ARG A 83 7.67 3.83 -7.52
CA ARG A 83 8.61 3.04 -6.72
C ARG A 83 8.35 3.17 -5.22
N GLN A 84 8.11 4.38 -4.74
CA GLN A 84 7.80 4.69 -3.34
C GLN A 84 6.48 4.02 -2.92
N LEU A 85 5.46 4.14 -3.77
CA LEU A 85 4.16 3.53 -3.54
C LEU A 85 4.23 2.00 -3.53
N THR A 86 5.00 1.39 -4.44
CA THR A 86 5.24 -0.07 -4.44
C THR A 86 5.97 -0.49 -3.17
N GLY A 87 7.01 0.23 -2.75
CA GLY A 87 7.72 -0.05 -1.50
C GLY A 87 6.83 0.03 -0.27
N ALA A 88 5.92 1.00 -0.22
CA ALA A 88 4.92 1.11 0.84
C ALA A 88 3.95 -0.09 0.87
N ALA A 89 3.46 -0.49 -0.30
CA ALA A 89 2.58 -1.66 -0.42
C ALA A 89 3.28 -2.96 -0.02
N ASP A 90 4.55 -3.13 -0.39
CA ASP A 90 5.36 -4.30 0.02
C ASP A 90 5.62 -4.31 1.52
N ALA A 91 5.95 -3.17 2.12
CA ALA A 91 6.16 -3.06 3.57
C ALA A 91 4.90 -3.41 4.36
N LEU A 92 3.74 -2.92 3.92
CA LEU A 92 2.45 -3.24 4.53
C LEU A 92 2.09 -4.73 4.36
N ALA A 93 2.33 -5.30 3.17
CA ALA A 93 2.05 -6.72 2.91
C ALA A 93 2.86 -7.65 3.81
N ARG A 94 4.11 -7.33 4.10
CA ARG A 94 4.95 -8.04 5.08
C ARG A 94 4.39 -8.00 6.50
N LEU A 95 3.62 -6.98 6.84
CA LEU A 95 2.91 -6.87 8.11
C LEU A 95 1.55 -7.56 8.12
N GLY A 96 1.09 -8.05 6.97
CA GLY A 96 -0.22 -8.66 6.79
C GLY A 96 -1.32 -7.69 6.37
N PHE A 97 -0.97 -6.50 5.87
CA PHE A 97 -1.93 -5.49 5.43
C PHE A 97 -1.84 -5.24 3.93
N GLY A 98 -2.99 -5.13 3.27
CA GLY A 98 -3.11 -4.75 1.87
C GLY A 98 -3.43 -3.28 1.70
N LEU A 99 -3.05 -2.73 0.55
CA LEU A 99 -3.34 -1.37 0.12
C LEU A 99 -4.13 -1.38 -1.18
N ALA A 100 -5.28 -0.73 -1.23
CA ALA A 100 -6.07 -0.60 -2.45
C ALA A 100 -6.33 0.89 -2.78
N PRO A 101 -6.15 1.35 -4.05
CA PRO A 101 -5.70 0.57 -5.20
C PRO A 101 -4.23 0.15 -5.07
N ASP A 102 -3.96 -1.12 -5.34
CA ASP A 102 -2.60 -1.65 -5.31
C ASP A 102 -1.79 -1.07 -6.49
N PRO A 103 -0.67 -0.41 -6.24
CA PRO A 103 0.11 0.27 -7.28
C PRO A 103 0.68 -0.66 -8.35
N ARG A 104 0.73 -1.96 -8.06
CA ARG A 104 1.25 -2.99 -8.95
C ARG A 104 0.23 -3.39 -10.01
N PHE A 105 -1.07 -3.27 -9.70
CA PHE A 105 -2.19 -3.62 -10.57
C PHE A 105 -3.02 -2.43 -11.01
N ALA A 106 -2.87 -1.29 -10.35
CA ALA A 106 -3.64 -0.09 -10.68
C ALA A 106 -3.25 0.47 -12.05
N LEU A 107 -4.24 0.84 -12.83
CA LEU A 107 -4.07 1.49 -14.15
C LEU A 107 -3.36 2.85 -14.04
N ARG A 108 -3.50 3.53 -12.90
CA ARG A 108 -2.79 4.76 -12.56
C ARG A 108 -2.38 4.76 -11.09
N SER A 109 -1.31 5.45 -10.78
CA SER A 109 -0.93 5.69 -9.38
C SER A 109 -1.88 6.71 -8.77
N PRO A 110 -2.40 6.47 -7.56
CA PRO A 110 -3.18 7.46 -6.83
C PRO A 110 -2.32 8.69 -6.49
N LYS A 111 -2.96 9.84 -6.39
CA LYS A 111 -2.30 11.07 -5.95
C LYS A 111 -2.13 11.07 -4.42
N PRO A 112 -1.23 11.90 -3.87
CA PRO A 112 -1.01 11.97 -2.42
C PRO A 112 -2.28 12.24 -1.60
N GLU A 113 -3.18 13.06 -2.12
CA GLU A 113 -4.43 13.44 -1.46
C GLU A 113 -5.56 12.44 -1.68
N GLU A 114 -5.40 11.51 -2.64
CA GLU A 114 -6.44 10.52 -2.92
C GLU A 114 -6.49 9.49 -1.80
N PRO A 115 -7.69 9.10 -1.38
CA PRO A 115 -7.84 8.08 -0.36
C PRO A 115 -7.46 6.70 -0.93
N VAL A 116 -6.81 5.92 -0.08
CA VAL A 116 -6.52 4.51 -0.26
C VAL A 116 -7.19 3.72 0.85
N VAL A 117 -7.40 2.45 0.63
CA VAL A 117 -8.00 1.55 1.63
C VAL A 117 -6.94 0.60 2.14
N LEU A 118 -6.77 0.58 3.46
CA LEU A 118 -6.02 -0.44 4.19
C LEU A 118 -6.97 -1.58 4.58
N PHE A 119 -6.55 -2.81 4.36
CA PHE A 119 -7.33 -4.00 4.70
C PHE A 119 -6.42 -5.14 5.17
N ASP A 120 -6.99 -6.10 5.90
CA ASP A 120 -6.27 -7.26 6.40
C ASP A 120 -6.10 -8.30 5.28
N LEU A 121 -4.88 -8.77 5.07
CA LEU A 121 -4.57 -9.85 4.14
C LEU A 121 -4.84 -11.25 4.74
N GLY A 122 -4.96 -11.34 6.07
CA GLY A 122 -5.08 -12.61 6.77
C GLY A 122 -3.76 -13.39 6.88
N GLU A 123 -2.72 -12.98 6.18
CA GLU A 123 -1.39 -13.58 6.17
C GLU A 123 -0.30 -12.54 5.90
N GLN A 124 0.91 -12.82 6.38
CA GLN A 124 2.09 -12.04 6.05
C GLN A 124 2.72 -12.62 4.78
N VAL A 125 3.05 -11.77 3.82
CA VAL A 125 3.66 -12.18 2.55
C VAL A 125 4.97 -11.44 2.31
N GLU A 126 6.01 -12.16 1.97
CA GLU A 126 7.32 -11.57 1.66
C GLU A 126 7.32 -10.82 0.34
N LYS A 127 6.69 -11.40 -0.65
CA LYS A 127 6.53 -10.81 -1.99
C LYS A 127 5.10 -10.98 -2.45
N LEU A 128 4.64 -10.05 -3.25
CA LEU A 128 3.28 -10.12 -3.79
C LEU A 128 3.07 -11.32 -4.73
N GLU A 129 4.14 -11.82 -5.31
CA GLU A 129 4.14 -13.04 -6.12
C GLU A 129 3.71 -14.28 -5.32
N ASP A 130 3.91 -14.24 -4.00
CA ASP A 130 3.54 -15.29 -3.06
C ASP A 130 2.07 -15.21 -2.62
N VAL A 131 1.38 -14.13 -2.98
CA VAL A 131 -0.05 -13.98 -2.71
C VAL A 131 -0.82 -14.99 -3.55
N SER A 132 -1.73 -15.71 -2.91
CA SER A 132 -2.54 -16.73 -3.57
C SER A 132 -3.26 -16.21 -4.81
N ALA A 133 -3.43 -17.06 -5.83
CA ALA A 133 -4.14 -16.70 -7.06
C ALA A 133 -5.57 -16.19 -6.80
N SER A 134 -6.23 -16.70 -5.75
CA SER A 134 -7.54 -16.22 -5.30
C SER A 134 -7.52 -14.77 -4.84
N TYR A 135 -6.47 -14.35 -4.13
CA TYR A 135 -6.29 -12.96 -3.71
C TYR A 135 -6.03 -12.03 -4.90
N GLN A 136 -5.18 -12.44 -5.84
CA GLN A 136 -4.93 -11.67 -7.06
C GLN A 136 -6.22 -11.49 -7.88
N THR A 137 -7.04 -12.54 -7.97
CA THR A 137 -8.36 -12.48 -8.61
C THR A 137 -9.29 -11.50 -7.90
N ALA A 138 -9.39 -11.58 -6.58
CA ALA A 138 -10.21 -10.66 -5.78
C ALA A 138 -9.78 -9.20 -5.93
N LEU A 139 -8.46 -8.92 -5.96
CA LEU A 139 -7.95 -7.58 -6.23
C LEU A 139 -8.30 -7.08 -7.64
N MET A 140 -8.21 -7.94 -8.64
CA MET A 140 -8.60 -7.59 -10.02
C MET A 140 -10.09 -7.31 -10.12
N GLU A 141 -10.94 -8.13 -9.49
CA GLU A 141 -12.38 -7.91 -9.43
C GLU A 141 -12.75 -6.60 -8.75
N LEU A 142 -12.11 -6.31 -7.62
CA LEU A 142 -12.30 -5.06 -6.89
C LEU A 142 -11.84 -3.84 -7.71
N ALA A 143 -10.69 -3.93 -8.39
CA ALA A 143 -10.19 -2.87 -9.25
C ALA A 143 -11.13 -2.64 -10.44
N LEU A 144 -11.65 -3.71 -11.05
CA LEU A 144 -12.61 -3.62 -12.16
C LEU A 144 -13.95 -3.04 -11.71
N ALA A 145 -14.48 -3.48 -10.57
CA ALA A 145 -15.71 -2.94 -9.99
C ALA A 145 -15.58 -1.44 -9.66
N SER A 146 -14.44 -1.05 -9.09
CA SER A 146 -14.13 0.36 -8.81
C SER A 146 -14.03 1.20 -10.09
N PHE A 147 -13.44 0.64 -11.16
CA PHE A 147 -13.36 1.29 -12.46
C PHE A 147 -14.75 1.50 -13.09
N VAL A 148 -15.60 0.46 -13.06
CA VAL A 148 -16.98 0.53 -13.60
C VAL A 148 -17.80 1.55 -12.80
N ALA A 149 -17.76 1.53 -11.47
CA ALA A 149 -18.46 2.49 -10.63
C ALA A 149 -18.02 3.94 -10.89
N HIS A 150 -16.72 4.15 -11.16
CA HIS A 150 -16.20 5.47 -11.51
C HIS A 150 -16.61 5.93 -12.91
N ALA A 151 -16.70 5.01 -13.86
CA ALA A 151 -17.19 5.28 -15.21
C ALA A 151 -18.68 5.63 -15.20
N ASP A 152 -19.50 4.88 -14.47
CA ASP A 152 -20.94 5.15 -14.31
C ASP A 152 -21.19 6.49 -13.61
N GLY A 153 -20.43 6.85 -12.58
CA GLY A 153 -20.52 8.14 -11.93
C GLY A 153 -20.23 9.32 -12.88
N ARG A 154 -19.24 9.16 -13.76
CA ARG A 154 -18.92 10.19 -14.77
C ARG A 154 -19.98 10.31 -15.85
N ILE A 155 -20.62 9.22 -16.26
CA ILE A 155 -21.72 9.22 -17.22
C ILE A 155 -22.92 9.92 -16.60
N ALA A 156 -23.30 9.58 -15.38
CA ALA A 156 -24.40 10.22 -14.65
C ALA A 156 -24.21 11.73 -14.46
N GLU A 157 -22.98 12.20 -14.16
CA GLU A 157 -22.67 13.64 -14.10
C GLU A 157 -22.79 14.30 -15.47
N ALA A 158 -22.31 13.67 -16.54
CA ALA A 158 -22.41 14.21 -17.89
C ALA A 158 -23.87 14.30 -18.37
N GLU A 159 -24.68 13.28 -18.07
CA GLU A 159 -26.13 13.28 -18.36
C GLU A 159 -26.87 14.38 -17.58
N ARG A 160 -26.55 14.57 -16.30
CA ARG A 160 -27.14 15.62 -15.48
C ARG A 160 -26.80 17.01 -15.98
N THR A 161 -25.53 17.24 -16.36
CA THR A 161 -25.08 18.51 -16.94
C THR A 161 -25.76 18.78 -18.28
N ALA A 162 -25.93 17.75 -19.11
CA ALA A 162 -26.64 17.89 -20.40
C ALA A 162 -28.13 18.24 -20.23
N LEU A 163 -28.81 17.64 -19.24
CA LEU A 163 -30.19 17.95 -18.90
C LEU A 163 -30.36 19.37 -18.36
N GLU A 164 -29.44 19.82 -17.49
CA GLU A 164 -29.42 21.18 -16.95
C GLU A 164 -29.20 22.22 -18.08
N THR A 165 -28.30 21.91 -19.01
CA THR A 165 -28.04 22.80 -20.17
C THR A 165 -29.22 22.83 -21.15
N HIS A 166 -29.95 21.72 -21.31
CA HIS A 166 -31.15 21.67 -22.18
C HIS A 166 -32.36 22.36 -21.53
N GLY A 167 -32.48 22.25 -20.19
CA GLY A 167 -33.56 22.93 -19.46
C GLY A 167 -33.43 24.46 -19.43
N ALA A 168 -32.23 24.98 -19.54
CA ALA A 168 -31.93 26.43 -19.56
C ALA A 168 -32.14 27.07 -20.95
N SER A 169 -32.41 26.27 -22.01
CA SER A 169 -32.63 26.76 -23.40
C SER A 169 -34.08 26.91 -23.80
N VAL A 170 -35.03 26.73 -22.88
CA VAL A 170 -36.48 26.69 -23.18
C VAL A 170 -37.25 27.79 -22.43
N GLU A 171 -36.62 28.92 -22.05
CA GLU A 171 -37.28 30.14 -21.63
C GLU A 171 -37.05 31.29 -22.61
#